data_6c35d92e0750eca3461b608e86b11169
#
_entry.id   6c35d92e0750eca3461b608e86b11169
#
_cell.length_a   1.000
_cell.length_b   1.000
_cell.length_c   1.000
_cell.angle_alpha   90.00
_cell.angle_beta   90.00
_cell.angle_gamma   90.00
#
_symmetry.space_group_name_H-M   'P 1'
#
loop_
_entity.id
_entity.type
_entity.pdbx_description
1 polymer ?
#
loop_
_entity_poly.entity_id
_entity_poly.type
_entity_poly.pdbx_seq_one_letter_code
_entity_poly.pdbx_strand_id
1 'polypeptide(L)'
;MSNNYALTDCRFCSVVSKTNGEDPIASVGTFDHWLLVEMAQPWSPQIGQHSTLQPVIEMLTALRQEHGIKVRPLLIAPDREYSYPHATRVLYYQRPSRLFAKFQKQEFLLPEEQIYPLAKALLKQPEELQYFEQYQQQTSHIRELMVCTHANHDAACGRFGYPIYKKLRSQYAANSQGQLRVWRVSHFGGHRFAPTLVDFPEGRYWGHLEPEMLDLLVQRNGSVLGLRQFYRGWTGLTKWEQIAEREIWMQQGWDWIDYYKAGQVLGIDEQEETWAEVRIDFTTPDGSKSGAYEARVEVSGEVTTAPKSGDEMSLQAAKQYRVSHLVQVE
;
A
#
# COMPACT_ATOMS: atom_id res chain seq x y z
N MET A 1 33.06 12.07 -13.43
CA MET A 1 32.13 12.92 -14.21
C MET A 1 30.91 12.08 -14.48
N SER A 2 29.91 12.16 -13.63
CA SER A 2 28.67 11.38 -13.73
C SER A 2 27.81 11.93 -14.88
N ASN A 3 27.32 11.01 -15.71
CA ASN A 3 26.49 11.26 -16.89
C ASN A 3 25.22 12.05 -16.55
N ASN A 4 25.28 13.36 -16.55
CA ASN A 4 24.11 14.25 -16.43
C ASN A 4 23.22 14.26 -17.69
N TYR A 5 23.63 13.64 -18.78
CA TYR A 5 22.88 13.65 -20.05
C TYR A 5 21.67 12.74 -20.09
N ALA A 6 21.59 11.70 -19.23
CA ALA A 6 20.46 10.78 -19.21
C ALA A 6 19.21 11.34 -18.48
N LEU A 7 19.35 12.41 -17.70
CA LEU A 7 18.26 13.00 -16.93
C LEU A 7 17.45 14.05 -17.69
N THR A 8 18.03 14.69 -18.72
CA THR A 8 17.38 15.77 -19.46
C THR A 8 16.27 15.31 -20.40
N ASP A 9 16.30 14.04 -20.85
CA ASP A 9 15.25 13.45 -21.70
C ASP A 9 14.27 12.56 -20.95
N CYS A 10 14.44 12.36 -19.64
CA CYS A 10 13.58 11.50 -18.86
C CYS A 10 12.31 12.25 -18.43
N ARG A 11 11.16 11.80 -18.93
CA ARG A 11 9.83 12.35 -18.61
C ARG A 11 9.11 11.62 -17.47
N PHE A 12 9.75 10.63 -16.85
CA PHE A 12 9.13 9.81 -15.80
C PHE A 12 9.81 9.97 -14.46
N CYS A 13 9.07 10.47 -13.46
CA CYS A 13 9.56 10.63 -12.09
C CYS A 13 10.14 9.32 -11.52
N SER A 14 9.56 8.17 -11.84
CA SER A 14 10.04 6.87 -11.35
C SER A 14 11.38 6.43 -11.93
N VAL A 15 11.71 6.87 -13.15
CA VAL A 15 13.04 6.63 -13.73
C VAL A 15 14.09 7.48 -13.02
N VAL A 16 13.78 8.75 -12.74
CA VAL A 16 14.67 9.65 -11.99
C VAL A 16 14.95 9.09 -10.59
N SER A 17 13.90 8.73 -9.86
CA SER A 17 13.99 8.15 -8.51
C SER A 17 14.87 6.88 -8.52
N LYS A 18 14.58 5.93 -9.41
CA LYS A 18 15.32 4.67 -9.51
C LYS A 18 16.79 4.87 -9.93
N THR A 19 17.04 5.73 -10.90
CA THR A 19 18.41 5.99 -11.40
C THR A 19 19.28 6.63 -10.33
N ASN A 20 18.72 7.48 -9.48
CA ASN A 20 19.43 8.14 -8.38
C ASN A 20 19.47 7.30 -7.09
N GLY A 21 18.95 6.07 -7.12
CA GLY A 21 18.98 5.17 -5.97
C GLY A 21 18.12 5.62 -4.80
N GLU A 22 16.99 6.33 -5.07
CA GLU A 22 16.05 6.70 -4.03
C GLU A 22 15.46 5.45 -3.39
N ASP A 23 15.67 5.27 -2.08
CA ASP A 23 15.09 4.18 -1.31
C ASP A 23 13.58 4.45 -1.11
N PRO A 24 12.69 3.54 -1.54
CA PRO A 24 11.26 3.74 -1.44
C PRO A 24 10.70 3.59 -0.02
N ILE A 25 11.50 3.14 0.96
CA ILE A 25 11.05 2.93 2.34
C ILE A 25 10.43 4.20 2.96
N ALA A 26 9.49 4.02 3.88
CA ALA A 26 8.81 5.08 4.61
C ALA A 26 7.97 6.03 3.74
N SER A 27 7.60 5.59 2.55
CA SER A 27 6.76 6.36 1.62
C SER A 27 5.27 5.96 1.65
N VAL A 28 4.84 5.30 2.73
CA VAL A 28 3.49 4.76 2.89
C VAL A 28 2.75 5.46 4.01
N GLY A 29 1.51 5.89 3.73
CA GLY A 29 0.62 6.42 4.76
C GLY A 29 0.01 5.32 5.63
N THR A 30 -0.35 5.69 6.86
CA THR A 30 -1.07 4.83 7.81
C THR A 30 -2.57 5.03 7.65
N PHE A 31 -3.32 3.95 7.54
CA PHE A 31 -4.77 3.98 7.39
C PHE A 31 -5.44 2.98 8.33
N ASP A 32 -6.62 3.38 8.86
CA ASP A 32 -7.45 2.52 9.71
C ASP A 32 -8.33 1.61 8.85
N HIS A 33 -8.78 2.15 7.70
CA HIS A 33 -9.68 1.46 6.78
C HIS A 33 -9.28 1.70 5.33
N TRP A 34 -9.67 0.75 4.48
CA TRP A 34 -9.60 0.84 3.04
C TRP A 34 -10.95 0.53 2.43
N LEU A 35 -11.41 1.39 1.54
CA LEU A 35 -12.66 1.20 0.82
C LEU A 35 -12.35 1.21 -0.68
N LEU A 36 -12.43 0.05 -1.32
CA LEU A 36 -12.15 -0.11 -2.73
C LEU A 36 -13.45 -0.38 -3.47
N VAL A 37 -13.74 0.43 -4.50
CA VAL A 37 -14.99 0.34 -5.27
C VAL A 37 -14.66 0.03 -6.72
N GLU A 38 -15.31 -0.99 -7.26
CA GLU A 38 -15.18 -1.33 -8.67
C GLU A 38 -15.85 -0.26 -9.54
N MET A 39 -15.08 0.29 -10.50
CA MET A 39 -15.53 1.37 -11.35
C MET A 39 -14.79 1.38 -12.69
N ALA A 40 -15.52 1.55 -13.77
CA ALA A 40 -14.96 1.57 -15.12
C ALA A 40 -13.94 2.71 -15.29
N GLN A 41 -12.90 2.43 -16.07
CA GLN A 41 -11.95 3.44 -16.54
C GLN A 41 -12.52 4.18 -17.77
N PRO A 42 -12.05 5.42 -18.10
CA PRO A 42 -10.95 6.14 -17.45
C PRO A 42 -11.35 6.83 -16.15
N TRP A 43 -10.47 6.81 -15.17
CA TRP A 43 -10.68 7.54 -13.93
C TRP A 43 -10.18 8.99 -14.01
N SER A 44 -10.88 9.91 -13.36
CA SER A 44 -10.40 11.27 -13.14
C SER A 44 -9.12 11.26 -12.28
N PRO A 45 -8.18 12.20 -12.47
CA PRO A 45 -7.04 12.39 -11.57
C PRO A 45 -7.45 12.48 -10.10
N GLN A 46 -8.65 12.99 -9.80
CA GLN A 46 -9.24 13.03 -8.47
C GLN A 46 -10.48 12.13 -8.44
N ILE A 47 -10.41 11.02 -7.72
CA ILE A 47 -11.48 10.02 -7.66
C ILE A 47 -12.82 10.56 -7.13
N GLY A 48 -12.79 11.60 -6.31
CA GLY A 48 -14.00 12.26 -5.78
C GLY A 48 -14.82 13.05 -6.79
N GLN A 49 -14.34 13.20 -8.04
CA GLN A 49 -15.10 13.85 -9.11
C GLN A 49 -16.17 12.94 -9.75
N HIS A 50 -16.18 11.66 -9.41
CA HIS A 50 -17.22 10.75 -9.86
C HIS A 50 -18.49 10.93 -9.00
N SER A 51 -19.64 11.19 -9.65
CA SER A 51 -20.91 11.52 -8.96
C SER A 51 -21.34 10.48 -7.92
N THR A 52 -21.21 9.20 -8.25
CA THR A 52 -21.54 8.08 -7.33
C THR A 52 -20.67 8.07 -6.07
N LEU A 53 -19.42 8.54 -6.16
CA LEU A 53 -18.48 8.52 -5.06
C LEU A 53 -18.40 9.83 -4.27
N GLN A 54 -18.91 10.92 -4.82
CA GLN A 54 -18.86 12.21 -4.15
C GLN A 54 -19.43 12.16 -2.71
N PRO A 55 -20.63 11.59 -2.45
CA PRO A 55 -21.16 11.50 -1.07
C PRO A 55 -20.27 10.64 -0.15
N VAL A 56 -19.64 9.58 -0.71
CA VAL A 56 -18.70 8.75 0.03
C VAL A 56 -17.47 9.58 0.43
N ILE A 57 -16.85 10.29 -0.51
CA ILE A 57 -15.64 11.09 -0.25
C ILE A 57 -15.91 12.22 0.75
N GLU A 58 -17.07 12.87 0.68
CA GLU A 58 -17.51 13.88 1.65
C GLU A 58 -17.60 13.28 3.05
N MET A 59 -18.24 12.11 3.20
CA MET A 59 -18.33 11.38 4.46
C MET A 59 -16.95 10.98 5.00
N LEU A 60 -16.04 10.48 4.15
CA LEU A 60 -14.69 10.10 4.56
C LEU A 60 -13.87 11.32 5.01
N THR A 61 -14.09 12.46 4.38
CA THR A 61 -13.46 13.73 4.76
C THR A 61 -13.93 14.18 6.15
N ALA A 62 -15.23 14.13 6.40
CA ALA A 62 -15.82 14.44 7.71
C ALA A 62 -15.30 13.50 8.81
N LEU A 63 -15.25 12.18 8.56
CA LEU A 63 -14.71 11.20 9.51
C LEU A 63 -13.26 11.52 9.89
N ARG A 64 -12.44 11.93 8.93
CA ARG A 64 -11.06 12.30 9.20
C ARG A 64 -10.95 13.58 10.03
N GLN A 65 -11.77 14.60 9.73
CA GLN A 65 -11.72 15.89 10.40
C GLN A 65 -12.30 15.83 11.82
N GLU A 66 -13.40 15.12 12.01
CA GLU A 66 -14.17 15.08 13.27
C GLU A 66 -13.64 14.01 14.24
N HIS A 67 -13.18 12.87 13.71
CA HIS A 67 -12.84 11.68 14.51
C HIS A 67 -11.39 11.19 14.31
N GLY A 68 -10.61 11.81 13.41
CA GLY A 68 -9.26 11.37 13.10
C GLY A 68 -9.17 10.04 12.34
N ILE A 69 -10.30 9.43 11.96
CA ILE A 69 -10.36 8.14 11.27
C ILE A 69 -9.85 8.28 9.83
N LYS A 70 -8.84 7.52 9.49
CA LYS A 70 -8.18 7.57 8.19
C LYS A 70 -8.65 6.43 7.31
N VAL A 71 -9.55 6.72 6.37
CA VAL A 71 -10.01 5.77 5.35
C VAL A 71 -9.33 6.07 4.02
N ARG A 72 -8.76 5.05 3.37
CA ARG A 72 -8.20 5.18 2.02
C ARG A 72 -9.20 4.70 0.97
N PRO A 73 -9.82 5.60 0.20
CA PRO A 73 -10.63 5.20 -0.94
C PRO A 73 -9.75 4.83 -2.13
N LEU A 74 -10.12 3.79 -2.88
CA LEU A 74 -9.52 3.41 -4.15
C LEU A 74 -10.59 2.95 -5.15
N LEU A 75 -10.29 3.08 -6.44
CA LEU A 75 -11.07 2.48 -7.51
C LEU A 75 -10.36 1.23 -8.03
N ILE A 76 -11.15 0.22 -8.36
CA ILE A 76 -10.73 -1.03 -8.98
C ILE A 76 -11.30 -1.06 -10.39
N ALA A 77 -10.48 -1.34 -11.41
CA ALA A 77 -11.00 -1.55 -12.75
C ALA A 77 -11.74 -2.89 -12.84
N PRO A 78 -12.89 -2.96 -13.52
CA PRO A 78 -13.55 -4.22 -13.82
C PRO A 78 -12.61 -5.22 -14.51
N ASP A 79 -12.72 -6.48 -14.13
CA ASP A 79 -11.95 -7.61 -14.70
C ASP A 79 -12.91 -8.66 -15.26
N ARG A 80 -12.54 -9.26 -16.39
CA ARG A 80 -13.42 -10.21 -17.11
C ARG A 80 -13.78 -11.46 -16.31
N GLU A 81 -12.91 -11.89 -15.39
CA GLU A 81 -13.12 -13.11 -14.60
C GLU A 81 -13.68 -12.83 -13.20
N TYR A 82 -13.39 -11.62 -12.67
CA TYR A 82 -13.77 -11.30 -11.30
C TYR A 82 -15.06 -10.49 -11.21
N SER A 83 -15.37 -9.66 -12.23
CA SER A 83 -16.51 -8.74 -12.21
C SER A 83 -17.79 -9.41 -12.68
N TYR A 84 -18.91 -8.95 -12.14
CA TYR A 84 -20.23 -9.47 -12.46
C TYR A 84 -21.07 -8.41 -13.16
N PRO A 85 -21.85 -8.78 -14.20
CA PRO A 85 -22.82 -7.87 -14.80
C PRO A 85 -23.82 -7.36 -13.76
N HIS A 86 -24.13 -6.08 -13.81
CA HIS A 86 -25.13 -5.42 -12.95
C HIS A 86 -24.83 -5.44 -11.44
N ALA A 87 -23.59 -5.76 -11.05
CA ALA A 87 -23.16 -5.68 -9.66
C ALA A 87 -21.80 -4.98 -9.55
N THR A 88 -21.69 -4.09 -8.59
CA THR A 88 -20.44 -3.40 -8.26
C THR A 88 -19.79 -4.10 -7.08
N ARG A 89 -18.50 -4.40 -7.21
CA ARG A 89 -17.71 -4.95 -6.12
C ARG A 89 -17.23 -3.86 -5.19
N VAL A 90 -17.40 -4.08 -3.91
CA VAL A 90 -16.80 -3.27 -2.85
C VAL A 90 -15.93 -4.18 -2.00
N LEU A 91 -14.63 -3.85 -1.89
CA LEU A 91 -13.71 -4.47 -0.95
C LEU A 91 -13.47 -3.50 0.20
N TYR A 92 -13.63 -3.99 1.39
CA TYR A 92 -13.38 -3.24 2.61
C TYR A 92 -12.35 -3.95 3.47
N TYR A 93 -11.36 -3.21 3.93
CA TYR A 93 -10.33 -3.70 4.85
C TYR A 93 -10.31 -2.81 6.07
N GLN A 94 -10.37 -3.43 7.25
CA GLN A 94 -10.36 -2.75 8.54
C GLN A 94 -9.18 -3.21 9.37
N ARG A 95 -8.50 -2.27 10.00
CA ARG A 95 -7.51 -2.54 11.03
C ARG A 95 -8.22 -3.15 12.25
N PRO A 96 -7.87 -4.41 12.68
CA PRO A 96 -8.65 -5.08 13.72
C PRO A 96 -8.35 -4.57 15.12
N SER A 97 -7.10 -4.17 15.39
CA SER A 97 -6.63 -3.76 16.71
C SER A 97 -5.32 -2.97 16.60
N ARG A 98 -4.73 -2.57 17.73
CA ARG A 98 -3.39 -1.96 17.75
C ARG A 98 -2.32 -2.97 17.31
N LEU A 99 -2.35 -4.17 17.88
CA LEU A 99 -1.42 -5.28 17.57
C LEU A 99 -2.05 -6.20 16.53
N PHE A 100 -1.53 -6.20 15.30
CA PHE A 100 -2.11 -6.99 14.22
C PHE A 100 -1.06 -7.34 13.14
N ALA A 101 -1.40 -8.30 12.28
CA ALA A 101 -0.61 -8.71 11.12
C ALA A 101 -1.31 -8.40 9.80
N LYS A 102 -2.64 -8.59 9.76
CA LYS A 102 -3.48 -8.51 8.57
C LYS A 102 -4.73 -7.69 8.85
N PHE A 103 -5.17 -6.93 7.87
CA PHE A 103 -6.46 -6.28 7.89
C PHE A 103 -7.59 -7.32 7.77
N GLN A 104 -8.70 -7.07 8.45
CA GLN A 104 -9.92 -7.84 8.27
C GLN A 104 -10.59 -7.44 6.96
N LYS A 105 -10.81 -8.43 6.09
CA LYS A 105 -11.42 -8.22 4.78
C LYS A 105 -12.90 -8.55 4.81
N GLN A 106 -13.70 -7.67 4.20
CA GLN A 106 -15.09 -7.91 3.79
C GLN A 106 -15.23 -7.58 2.32
N GLU A 107 -16.06 -8.33 1.61
CA GLU A 107 -16.33 -8.12 0.20
C GLU A 107 -17.83 -8.18 -0.06
N PHE A 108 -18.32 -7.27 -0.90
CA PHE A 108 -19.73 -7.17 -1.26
C PHE A 108 -19.87 -7.06 -2.79
N LEU A 109 -20.92 -7.68 -3.31
CA LEU A 109 -21.39 -7.52 -4.71
C LEU A 109 -22.81 -6.97 -4.66
N LEU A 110 -23.00 -5.70 -5.02
CA LEU A 110 -24.25 -4.97 -4.82
C LEU A 110 -24.53 -3.99 -5.96
N PRO A 111 -25.79 -3.53 -6.13
CA PRO A 111 -26.10 -2.45 -7.06
C PRO A 111 -25.35 -1.16 -6.75
N GLU A 112 -25.00 -0.37 -7.77
CA GLU A 112 -24.18 0.84 -7.62
C GLU A 112 -24.81 1.86 -6.63
N GLU A 113 -26.13 2.00 -6.60
CA GLU A 113 -26.85 2.89 -5.69
C GLU A 113 -26.72 2.50 -4.21
N GLN A 114 -26.27 1.28 -3.92
CA GLN A 114 -26.04 0.80 -2.56
C GLN A 114 -24.62 1.08 -2.05
N ILE A 115 -23.74 1.66 -2.84
CA ILE A 115 -22.34 1.94 -2.44
C ILE A 115 -22.28 2.89 -1.24
N TYR A 116 -23.00 4.02 -1.30
CA TYR A 116 -23.00 4.98 -0.20
C TYR A 116 -23.68 4.44 1.07
N PRO A 117 -24.88 3.82 1.01
CA PRO A 117 -25.48 3.16 2.17
C PRO A 117 -24.55 2.11 2.81
N LEU A 118 -23.91 1.25 2.00
CA LEU A 118 -22.94 0.27 2.51
C LEU A 118 -21.74 0.96 3.19
N ALA A 119 -21.13 1.96 2.55
CA ALA A 119 -20.00 2.69 3.12
C ALA A 119 -20.36 3.35 4.47
N LYS A 120 -21.59 3.86 4.59
CA LYS A 120 -22.13 4.42 5.85
C LYS A 120 -22.30 3.35 6.92
N ALA A 121 -22.85 2.17 6.56
CA ALA A 121 -22.99 1.04 7.47
C ALA A 121 -21.60 0.56 7.97
N LEU A 122 -20.64 0.38 7.07
CA LEU A 122 -19.28 -0.08 7.40
C LEU A 122 -18.54 0.87 8.36
N LEU A 123 -18.77 2.19 8.24
CA LEU A 123 -17.93 3.20 8.90
C LEU A 123 -18.61 3.96 10.04
N LYS A 124 -19.93 4.03 10.03
CA LYS A 124 -20.70 4.87 10.98
C LYS A 124 -21.84 4.13 11.69
N GLN A 125 -22.43 3.11 11.07
CA GLN A 125 -23.66 2.46 11.53
C GLN A 125 -23.54 0.92 11.38
N PRO A 126 -22.64 0.28 12.14
CA PRO A 126 -22.37 -1.16 12.00
C PRO A 126 -23.61 -2.04 12.23
N GLU A 127 -24.61 -1.56 12.95
CA GLU A 127 -25.91 -2.23 13.12
C GLU A 127 -26.69 -2.34 11.81
N GLU A 128 -26.45 -1.47 10.83
CA GLU A 128 -27.09 -1.53 9.52
C GLU A 128 -26.44 -2.57 8.58
N LEU A 129 -25.27 -3.13 8.91
CA LEU A 129 -24.58 -4.14 8.07
C LEU A 129 -25.44 -5.38 7.84
N GLN A 130 -26.35 -5.73 8.75
CA GLN A 130 -27.28 -6.84 8.57
C GLN A 130 -28.12 -6.74 7.28
N TYR A 131 -28.40 -5.55 6.79
CA TYR A 131 -29.14 -5.35 5.53
C TYR A 131 -28.32 -5.64 4.28
N PHE A 132 -27.00 -5.80 4.43
CA PHE A 132 -26.05 -6.08 3.35
C PHE A 132 -25.55 -7.53 3.35
N GLU A 133 -25.92 -8.37 4.28
CA GLU A 133 -25.49 -9.77 4.37
C GLU A 133 -25.75 -10.55 3.08
N GLN A 134 -26.88 -10.29 2.40
CA GLN A 134 -27.22 -10.92 1.12
C GLN A 134 -26.22 -10.61 0.00
N TYR A 135 -25.45 -9.53 0.09
CA TYR A 135 -24.44 -9.09 -0.88
C TYR A 135 -23.03 -9.57 -0.49
N GLN A 136 -22.85 -10.04 0.74
CA GLN A 136 -21.53 -10.40 1.26
C GLN A 136 -20.99 -11.66 0.60
N GLN A 137 -19.68 -11.64 0.30
CA GLN A 137 -18.97 -12.77 -0.34
C GLN A 137 -17.98 -13.39 0.63
N GLN A 138 -17.87 -14.74 0.61
CA GLN A 138 -16.96 -15.49 1.47
C GLN A 138 -15.56 -15.59 0.83
N THR A 139 -14.81 -14.48 0.81
CA THR A 139 -13.53 -14.34 0.13
C THR A 139 -12.40 -13.84 1.03
N SER A 140 -12.55 -13.94 2.35
CA SER A 140 -11.54 -13.50 3.32
C SER A 140 -10.20 -14.22 3.16
N HIS A 141 -10.20 -15.43 2.60
CA HIS A 141 -9.01 -16.25 2.33
C HIS A 141 -8.24 -15.83 1.06
N ILE A 142 -8.83 -15.00 0.19
CA ILE A 142 -8.21 -14.62 -1.09
C ILE A 142 -7.23 -13.45 -0.86
N ARG A 143 -5.99 -13.64 -1.29
CA ARG A 143 -4.98 -12.59 -1.36
C ARG A 143 -5.23 -11.69 -2.57
N GLU A 144 -5.08 -10.38 -2.39
CA GLU A 144 -5.36 -9.38 -3.42
C GLU A 144 -4.13 -8.52 -3.70
N LEU A 145 -3.64 -8.50 -4.92
CA LEU A 145 -2.57 -7.61 -5.35
C LEU A 145 -3.14 -6.44 -6.13
N MET A 146 -3.00 -5.23 -5.57
CA MET A 146 -3.53 -3.99 -6.11
C MET A 146 -2.42 -3.22 -6.84
N VAL A 147 -2.40 -3.29 -8.17
CA VAL A 147 -1.37 -2.61 -8.99
C VAL A 147 -1.89 -1.28 -9.49
N CYS A 148 -1.18 -0.18 -9.15
CA CYS A 148 -1.52 1.15 -9.66
C CYS A 148 -1.31 1.23 -11.17
N THR A 149 -2.39 1.56 -11.92
CA THR A 149 -2.34 1.77 -13.37
C THR A 149 -3.00 3.09 -13.79
N HIS A 150 -3.10 4.06 -12.87
CA HIS A 150 -3.82 5.32 -13.04
C HIS A 150 -2.99 6.34 -13.83
N ALA A 151 -2.96 6.19 -15.16
CA ALA A 151 -2.17 7.04 -16.06
C ALA A 151 -2.60 8.52 -16.02
N ASN A 152 -3.89 8.81 -15.82
CA ASN A 152 -4.40 10.19 -15.73
C ASN A 152 -3.94 10.91 -14.45
N HIS A 153 -3.51 10.16 -13.41
CA HIS A 153 -2.89 10.75 -12.23
C HIS A 153 -1.41 11.04 -12.46
N ASP A 154 -0.68 10.04 -12.96
CA ASP A 154 0.72 10.17 -13.40
C ASP A 154 1.04 9.12 -14.47
N ALA A 155 1.70 9.55 -15.54
CA ALA A 155 2.05 8.71 -16.68
C ALA A 155 2.91 7.49 -16.30
N ALA A 156 3.77 7.60 -15.28
CA ALA A 156 4.59 6.50 -14.78
C ALA A 156 3.73 5.34 -14.24
N CYS A 157 2.60 5.63 -13.57
CA CYS A 157 1.68 4.61 -13.07
C CYS A 157 1.14 3.73 -14.20
N GLY A 158 0.66 4.34 -15.29
CA GLY A 158 0.15 3.59 -16.45
C GLY A 158 1.27 2.86 -17.19
N ARG A 159 2.38 3.57 -17.49
CA ARG A 159 3.49 3.05 -18.29
C ARG A 159 4.16 1.83 -17.67
N PHE A 160 4.45 1.90 -16.38
CA PHE A 160 5.21 0.86 -15.68
C PHE A 160 4.32 -0.12 -14.90
N GLY A 161 3.16 0.33 -14.40
CA GLY A 161 2.25 -0.54 -13.64
C GLY A 161 1.56 -1.59 -14.51
N TYR A 162 1.11 -1.23 -15.73
CA TYR A 162 0.36 -2.16 -16.57
C TYR A 162 1.13 -3.44 -16.97
N PRO A 163 2.42 -3.41 -17.35
CA PRO A 163 3.20 -4.62 -17.60
C PRO A 163 3.30 -5.55 -16.38
N ILE A 164 3.51 -4.99 -15.18
CA ILE A 164 3.55 -5.76 -13.92
C ILE A 164 2.18 -6.39 -13.63
N TYR A 165 1.09 -5.59 -13.73
CA TYR A 165 -0.26 -6.12 -13.62
C TYR A 165 -0.50 -7.29 -14.58
N LYS A 166 -0.17 -7.13 -15.86
CA LYS A 166 -0.39 -8.16 -16.89
C LYS A 166 0.35 -9.46 -16.55
N LYS A 167 1.62 -9.37 -16.13
CA LYS A 167 2.41 -10.55 -15.73
C LYS A 167 1.82 -11.22 -14.49
N LEU A 168 1.53 -10.47 -13.44
CA LEU A 168 0.91 -10.99 -12.21
C LEU A 168 -0.43 -11.66 -12.50
N ARG A 169 -1.28 -11.03 -13.32
CA ARG A 169 -2.61 -11.55 -13.67
C ARG A 169 -2.54 -12.86 -14.47
N SER A 170 -1.68 -12.91 -15.50
CA SER A 170 -1.61 -14.04 -16.43
C SER A 170 -0.78 -15.22 -15.93
N GLN A 171 0.26 -14.98 -15.12
CA GLN A 171 1.19 -16.03 -14.71
C GLN A 171 0.94 -16.53 -13.28
N TYR A 172 0.46 -15.65 -12.37
CA TYR A 172 0.29 -16.02 -10.97
C TYR A 172 -1.19 -16.19 -10.59
N ALA A 173 -2.03 -15.18 -10.84
CA ALA A 173 -3.44 -15.27 -10.49
C ALA A 173 -4.15 -16.40 -11.25
N ALA A 174 -3.91 -16.53 -12.55
CA ALA A 174 -4.51 -17.57 -13.38
C ALA A 174 -4.17 -19.00 -12.89
N ASN A 175 -3.02 -19.20 -12.25
CA ASN A 175 -2.56 -20.48 -11.73
C ASN A 175 -2.81 -20.68 -10.23
N SER A 176 -3.45 -19.73 -9.56
CA SER A 176 -3.64 -19.73 -8.10
C SER A 176 -4.86 -20.52 -7.62
N GLN A 177 -5.64 -21.12 -8.52
CA GLN A 177 -6.90 -21.78 -8.17
C GLN A 177 -7.87 -20.88 -7.38
N GLY A 178 -7.86 -19.57 -7.71
CA GLY A 178 -8.72 -18.56 -7.07
C GLY A 178 -8.20 -18.03 -5.72
N GLN A 179 -7.02 -18.46 -5.26
CA GLN A 179 -6.46 -18.00 -3.99
C GLN A 179 -5.78 -16.62 -4.10
N LEU A 180 -5.54 -16.15 -5.32
CA LEU A 180 -4.92 -14.86 -5.61
C LEU A 180 -5.71 -14.11 -6.69
N ARG A 181 -6.05 -12.86 -6.43
CA ARG A 181 -6.58 -11.94 -7.44
C ARG A 181 -5.64 -10.76 -7.63
N VAL A 182 -5.57 -10.27 -8.85
CA VAL A 182 -4.71 -9.12 -9.22
C VAL A 182 -5.56 -8.07 -9.91
N TRP A 183 -5.52 -6.85 -9.38
CA TRP A 183 -6.36 -5.74 -9.82
C TRP A 183 -5.57 -4.58 -10.38
N ARG A 184 -6.13 -3.92 -11.37
CA ARG A 184 -5.73 -2.56 -11.73
C ARG A 184 -6.47 -1.60 -10.82
N VAL A 185 -5.74 -0.70 -10.16
CA VAL A 185 -6.36 0.24 -9.23
C VAL A 185 -5.97 1.68 -9.50
N SER A 186 -6.77 2.61 -8.97
CA SER A 186 -6.46 4.03 -8.97
C SER A 186 -5.23 4.34 -8.13
N HIS A 187 -4.76 5.58 -8.17
CA HIS A 187 -3.54 5.98 -7.49
C HIS A 187 -3.66 5.96 -5.95
N PHE A 188 -2.71 5.30 -5.29
CA PHE A 188 -2.62 5.18 -3.83
C PHE A 188 -1.35 5.81 -3.22
N GLY A 189 -0.65 6.62 -4.01
CA GLY A 189 0.57 7.32 -3.57
C GLY A 189 1.86 6.69 -4.10
N GLY A 190 2.91 7.53 -4.24
CA GLY A 190 4.26 7.11 -4.60
C GLY A 190 4.46 6.76 -6.07
N HIS A 191 3.85 7.49 -7.01
CA HIS A 191 4.08 7.30 -8.45
C HIS A 191 5.56 7.42 -8.84
N ARG A 192 6.39 8.17 -8.09
CA ARG A 192 7.84 8.22 -8.31
C ARG A 192 8.54 6.89 -8.01
N PHE A 193 7.84 5.92 -7.42
CA PHE A 193 8.30 4.54 -7.23
C PHE A 193 7.57 3.55 -8.14
N ALA A 194 6.89 4.03 -9.20
CA ALA A 194 6.20 3.14 -10.13
C ALA A 194 7.20 2.17 -10.82
N PRO A 195 6.79 0.90 -11.06
CA PRO A 195 5.49 0.29 -10.77
C PRO A 195 5.26 0.08 -9.27
N THR A 196 4.04 0.41 -8.81
CA THR A 196 3.67 0.28 -7.39
C THR A 196 2.54 -0.72 -7.19
N LEU A 197 2.59 -1.43 -6.06
CA LEU A 197 1.63 -2.45 -5.66
C LEU A 197 1.33 -2.36 -4.17
N VAL A 198 0.08 -2.67 -3.78
CA VAL A 198 -0.30 -2.98 -2.39
C VAL A 198 -0.76 -4.43 -2.33
N ASP A 199 -0.26 -5.16 -1.34
CA ASP A 199 -0.51 -6.57 -1.09
C ASP A 199 -1.46 -6.72 0.11
N PHE A 200 -2.68 -7.18 -0.13
CA PHE A 200 -3.69 -7.41 0.89
C PHE A 200 -3.92 -8.91 1.13
N PRO A 201 -4.25 -9.30 2.36
CA PRO A 201 -4.73 -8.48 3.49
C PRO A 201 -3.65 -7.86 4.37
N GLU A 202 -2.36 -8.07 4.12
CA GLU A 202 -1.29 -7.54 4.98
C GLU A 202 -1.20 -6.00 4.91
N GLY A 203 -1.49 -5.38 3.76
CA GLY A 203 -1.34 -3.94 3.55
C GLY A 203 0.12 -3.51 3.36
N ARG A 204 0.94 -4.37 2.74
CA ARG A 204 2.35 -4.09 2.41
C ARG A 204 2.48 -3.43 1.05
N TYR A 205 3.31 -2.41 0.97
CA TYR A 205 3.51 -1.63 -0.24
C TYR A 205 4.84 -1.92 -0.90
N TRP A 206 4.80 -1.93 -2.22
CA TRP A 206 5.94 -2.20 -3.08
C TRP A 206 6.12 -1.10 -4.12
N GLY A 207 7.35 -0.86 -4.52
CA GLY A 207 7.69 0.10 -5.56
C GLY A 207 8.90 -0.34 -6.36
N HIS A 208 9.14 0.32 -7.50
CA HIS A 208 10.21 -0.01 -8.44
C HIS A 208 10.23 -1.49 -8.87
N LEU A 209 9.05 -2.15 -8.82
CA LEU A 209 8.96 -3.58 -9.08
C LEU A 209 9.51 -3.96 -10.45
N GLU A 210 10.26 -5.05 -10.47
CA GLU A 210 10.82 -5.67 -11.67
C GLU A 210 10.19 -7.05 -11.88
N PRO A 211 10.03 -7.48 -13.15
CA PRO A 211 9.43 -8.78 -13.45
C PRO A 211 10.13 -9.96 -12.77
N GLU A 212 11.45 -9.85 -12.54
CA GLU A 212 12.31 -10.89 -11.98
C GLU A 212 12.04 -11.13 -10.48
N MET A 213 11.50 -10.10 -9.78
CA MET A 213 11.23 -10.17 -8.34
C MET A 213 9.83 -10.69 -8.01
N LEU A 214 8.98 -10.87 -9.02
CA LEU A 214 7.59 -11.24 -8.80
C LEU A 214 7.43 -12.66 -8.24
N ASP A 215 8.30 -13.59 -8.62
CA ASP A 215 8.30 -14.95 -8.04
C ASP A 215 8.54 -14.90 -6.53
N LEU A 216 9.58 -14.20 -6.11
CA LEU A 216 9.91 -14.04 -4.69
C LEU A 216 8.77 -13.37 -3.91
N LEU A 217 8.18 -12.31 -4.48
CA LEU A 217 7.07 -11.58 -3.86
C LEU A 217 5.81 -12.43 -3.74
N VAL A 218 5.44 -13.15 -4.79
CA VAL A 218 4.17 -13.88 -4.84
C VAL A 218 4.26 -15.21 -4.10
N GLN A 219 5.33 -15.99 -4.36
CA GLN A 219 5.52 -17.32 -3.79
C GLN A 219 6.03 -17.28 -2.34
N ARG A 220 6.59 -16.14 -1.91
CA ARG A 220 7.13 -15.96 -0.55
C ARG A 220 8.13 -17.06 -0.16
N ASN A 221 8.98 -17.45 -1.09
CA ASN A 221 10.01 -18.45 -0.89
C ASN A 221 11.41 -17.87 -1.16
N GLY A 222 12.44 -18.43 -0.53
CA GLY A 222 13.79 -17.90 -0.62
C GLY A 222 14.05 -16.71 0.31
N SER A 223 15.13 -15.98 0.08
CA SER A 223 15.58 -14.90 0.96
C SER A 223 14.77 -13.61 0.75
N VAL A 224 14.18 -13.07 1.82
CA VAL A 224 13.47 -11.77 1.81
C VAL A 224 14.40 -10.60 1.44
N LEU A 225 15.72 -10.75 1.61
CA LEU A 225 16.71 -9.72 1.29
C LEU A 225 16.62 -9.22 -0.15
N GLY A 226 16.20 -10.09 -1.09
CA GLY A 226 15.97 -9.73 -2.48
C GLY A 226 14.85 -8.71 -2.68
N LEU A 227 13.95 -8.55 -1.70
CA LEU A 227 12.83 -7.60 -1.77
C LEU A 227 13.12 -6.27 -1.06
N ARG A 228 14.24 -6.13 -0.34
CA ARG A 228 14.55 -4.97 0.50
C ARG A 228 14.43 -3.65 -0.25
N GLN A 229 14.99 -3.56 -1.45
CA GLN A 229 15.00 -2.32 -2.25
C GLN A 229 13.65 -1.97 -2.90
N PHE A 230 12.69 -2.91 -2.94
CA PHE A 230 11.37 -2.73 -3.50
C PHE A 230 10.31 -2.43 -2.44
N TYR A 231 10.66 -2.62 -1.16
CA TYR A 231 9.73 -2.48 -0.06
C TYR A 231 9.57 -1.02 0.36
N ARG A 232 8.32 -0.52 0.28
CA ARG A 232 7.96 0.85 0.62
C ARG A 232 7.53 1.02 2.08
N GLY A 233 7.06 -0.05 2.70
CA GLY A 233 6.58 -0.08 4.07
C GLY A 233 5.26 -0.82 4.25
N TRP A 234 4.87 -0.96 5.51
CA TRP A 234 3.60 -1.54 5.94
C TRP A 234 2.67 -0.45 6.47
N THR A 235 1.43 -0.37 5.93
CA THR A 235 0.47 0.67 6.31
C THR A 235 -0.02 0.58 7.77
N GLY A 236 0.37 -0.46 8.50
CA GLY A 236 0.14 -0.61 9.94
C GLY A 236 1.04 0.25 10.83
N LEU A 237 2.12 0.83 10.26
CA LEU A 237 3.15 1.58 10.97
C LEU A 237 3.35 2.98 10.39
N THR A 238 3.89 3.90 11.18
CA THR A 238 4.27 5.24 10.76
C THR A 238 5.64 5.26 10.07
N LYS A 239 6.03 6.41 9.51
CA LYS A 239 7.27 6.61 8.74
C LYS A 239 8.51 5.97 9.38
N TRP A 240 8.81 6.32 10.61
CA TRP A 240 10.04 5.89 11.30
C TRP A 240 10.00 4.40 11.68
N GLU A 241 8.84 3.94 12.09
CA GLU A 241 8.60 2.54 12.42
C GLU A 241 8.71 1.63 11.18
N GLN A 242 8.27 2.09 9.99
CA GLN A 242 8.41 1.35 8.73
C GLN A 242 9.88 1.09 8.36
N ILE A 243 10.77 2.05 8.65
CA ILE A 243 12.21 1.91 8.39
C ILE A 243 12.80 0.83 9.29
N ALA A 244 12.49 0.87 10.59
CA ALA A 244 12.93 -0.13 11.55
C ALA A 244 12.34 -1.52 11.23
N GLU A 245 11.05 -1.59 10.92
CA GLU A 245 10.33 -2.83 10.60
C GLU A 245 10.94 -3.54 9.39
N ARG A 246 11.39 -2.81 8.37
CA ARG A 246 12.08 -3.40 7.23
C ARG A 246 13.35 -4.16 7.68
N GLU A 247 14.19 -3.56 8.51
CA GLU A 247 15.44 -4.19 8.94
C GLU A 247 15.16 -5.41 9.86
N ILE A 248 14.14 -5.34 10.70
CA ILE A 248 13.68 -6.48 11.48
C ILE A 248 13.20 -7.61 10.56
N TRP A 249 12.36 -7.28 9.57
CA TRP A 249 11.86 -8.27 8.60
C TRP A 249 12.98 -8.93 7.82
N MET A 250 14.01 -8.18 7.40
CA MET A 250 15.18 -8.73 6.71
C MET A 250 15.96 -9.74 7.57
N GLN A 251 15.93 -9.62 8.90
CA GLN A 251 16.55 -10.55 9.83
C GLN A 251 15.63 -11.74 10.16
N GLN A 252 14.33 -11.51 10.33
CA GLN A 252 13.35 -12.53 10.75
C GLN A 252 12.86 -13.43 9.60
N GLY A 253 12.96 -12.96 8.36
CA GLY A 253 12.47 -13.71 7.21
C GLY A 253 10.95 -13.64 7.04
N TRP A 254 10.39 -14.60 6.30
CA TRP A 254 8.98 -14.59 5.89
C TRP A 254 7.99 -14.68 7.04
N ASP A 255 8.33 -15.38 8.12
CA ASP A 255 7.44 -15.54 9.28
C ASP A 255 7.03 -14.21 9.90
N TRP A 256 7.90 -13.19 9.79
CA TRP A 256 7.61 -11.85 10.28
C TRP A 256 6.33 -11.22 9.71
N ILE A 257 5.92 -11.61 8.51
CA ILE A 257 4.69 -11.11 7.89
C ILE A 257 3.46 -11.46 8.75
N ASP A 258 3.44 -12.66 9.31
CA ASP A 258 2.32 -13.20 10.08
C ASP A 258 2.35 -12.81 11.57
N TYR A 259 3.47 -12.26 12.07
CA TYR A 259 3.54 -11.80 13.46
C TYR A 259 2.62 -10.59 13.68
N TYR A 260 1.88 -10.60 14.77
CA TYR A 260 1.13 -9.43 15.23
C TYR A 260 2.12 -8.37 15.71
N LYS A 261 1.96 -7.14 15.22
CA LYS A 261 2.92 -6.06 15.45
C LYS A 261 2.22 -4.75 15.77
N ALA A 262 2.87 -3.95 16.62
CA ALA A 262 2.52 -2.56 16.87
C ALA A 262 3.79 -1.73 17.02
N GLY A 263 3.77 -0.52 16.46
CA GLY A 263 4.86 0.44 16.58
C GLY A 263 4.56 1.56 17.57
N GLN A 264 5.62 2.15 18.07
CA GLN A 264 5.60 3.36 18.88
C GLN A 264 6.87 4.17 18.62
N VAL A 265 6.73 5.48 18.39
CA VAL A 265 7.85 6.43 18.39
C VAL A 265 8.14 6.79 19.85
N LEU A 266 9.37 6.52 20.32
CA LEU A 266 9.83 6.78 21.68
C LEU A 266 10.42 8.19 21.82
N GLY A 267 11.10 8.65 20.76
CA GLY A 267 11.68 9.98 20.66
C GLY A 267 11.92 10.37 19.21
N ILE A 268 11.92 11.65 18.92
CA ILE A 268 12.12 12.20 17.57
C ILE A 268 12.77 13.58 17.68
N ASP A 269 13.61 13.90 16.70
CA ASP A 269 14.02 15.27 16.44
C ASP A 269 12.85 16.04 15.81
N GLU A 270 12.15 16.83 16.63
CA GLU A 270 10.94 17.55 16.19
C GLU A 270 11.23 18.74 15.26
N GLN A 271 12.47 19.25 15.24
CA GLN A 271 12.83 20.43 14.45
C GLN A 271 13.22 20.07 13.01
N GLU A 272 14.17 19.16 12.86
CA GLU A 272 14.73 18.84 11.55
C GLU A 272 14.36 17.45 11.04
N GLU A 273 13.72 16.63 11.89
CA GLU A 273 13.40 15.24 11.59
C GLU A 273 14.62 14.46 11.03
N THR A 274 15.75 14.58 11.73
CA THR A 274 16.99 13.90 11.32
C THR A 274 17.15 12.52 11.95
N TRP A 275 16.45 12.24 13.05
CA TRP A 275 16.45 10.94 13.72
C TRP A 275 15.16 10.67 14.48
N ALA A 276 14.91 9.39 14.77
CA ALA A 276 13.89 8.93 15.70
C ALA A 276 14.34 7.65 16.40
N GLU A 277 13.84 7.45 17.61
CA GLU A 277 13.88 6.19 18.34
C GLU A 277 12.49 5.57 18.32
N VAL A 278 12.43 4.30 17.95
CA VAL A 278 11.17 3.59 17.78
C VAL A 278 11.20 2.23 18.48
N ARG A 279 10.04 1.76 18.88
CA ARG A 279 9.80 0.42 19.40
C ARG A 279 8.78 -0.30 18.55
N ILE A 280 9.05 -1.57 18.22
CA ILE A 280 8.12 -2.47 17.53
C ILE A 280 7.85 -3.66 18.44
N ASP A 281 6.68 -3.68 19.07
CA ASP A 281 6.21 -4.85 19.81
C ASP A 281 5.74 -5.93 18.84
N PHE A 282 5.97 -7.20 19.18
CA PHE A 282 5.50 -8.31 18.37
C PHE A 282 5.05 -9.51 19.21
N THR A 283 4.17 -10.32 18.59
CA THR A 283 3.75 -11.63 19.11
C THR A 283 3.57 -12.57 17.93
N THR A 284 4.05 -13.81 18.06
CA THR A 284 3.83 -14.87 17.06
C THR A 284 2.34 -15.23 16.96
N PRO A 285 1.85 -15.78 15.83
CA PRO A 285 0.43 -16.12 15.66
C PRO A 285 -0.11 -17.09 16.70
N ASP A 286 0.73 -18.00 17.18
CA ASP A 286 0.41 -19.00 18.22
C ASP A 286 0.57 -18.46 19.66
N GLY A 287 1.05 -17.21 19.81
CA GLY A 287 1.30 -16.59 21.11
C GLY A 287 2.50 -17.16 21.88
N SER A 288 3.27 -18.07 21.29
CA SER A 288 4.39 -18.75 21.99
C SER A 288 5.58 -17.84 22.24
N LYS A 289 5.75 -16.79 21.44
CA LYS A 289 6.84 -15.82 21.56
C LYS A 289 6.29 -14.41 21.44
N SER A 290 6.66 -13.56 22.39
CA SER A 290 6.42 -12.13 22.38
C SER A 290 7.71 -11.39 22.74
N GLY A 291 7.80 -10.12 22.33
CA GLY A 291 8.95 -9.28 22.65
C GLY A 291 8.84 -7.95 21.91
N ALA A 292 9.91 -7.20 21.91
CA ALA A 292 9.99 -5.98 21.15
C ALA A 292 11.36 -5.79 20.52
N TYR A 293 11.41 -4.92 19.51
CA TYR A 293 12.63 -4.37 18.96
C TYR A 293 12.66 -2.88 19.22
N GLU A 294 13.80 -2.37 19.68
CA GLU A 294 14.08 -0.95 19.75
C GLU A 294 15.12 -0.60 18.68
N ALA A 295 14.89 0.51 18.01
CA ALA A 295 15.74 0.94 16.90
C ALA A 295 15.93 2.45 16.92
N ARG A 296 17.14 2.89 16.55
CA ARG A 296 17.43 4.26 16.19
C ARG A 296 17.52 4.37 14.69
N VAL A 297 16.69 5.23 14.15
CA VAL A 297 16.62 5.57 12.70
C VAL A 297 17.21 6.96 12.53
N GLU A 298 18.03 7.13 11.50
CA GLU A 298 18.72 8.40 11.20
C GLU A 298 18.69 8.71 9.72
N VAL A 299 18.73 9.99 9.37
CA VAL A 299 18.99 10.42 8.00
C VAL A 299 20.41 10.02 7.62
N SER A 300 20.56 9.32 6.50
CA SER A 300 21.86 8.84 5.98
C SER A 300 22.38 9.67 4.81
N GLY A 301 21.60 10.62 4.31
CA GLY A 301 21.93 11.46 3.18
C GLY A 301 20.70 11.89 2.39
N GLU A 302 20.92 12.41 1.20
CA GLU A 302 19.87 12.85 0.29
C GLU A 302 20.18 12.40 -1.13
N VAL A 303 19.14 12.18 -1.93
CA VAL A 303 19.24 11.94 -3.37
C VAL A 303 18.32 12.90 -4.11
N THR A 304 18.63 13.14 -5.38
CA THR A 304 17.75 13.94 -6.24
C THR A 304 16.60 13.08 -6.76
N THR A 305 15.38 13.59 -6.66
CA THR A 305 14.18 12.94 -7.18
C THR A 305 13.28 13.92 -7.92
N ALA A 306 12.26 13.41 -8.60
CA ALA A 306 11.22 14.22 -9.25
C ALA A 306 9.85 13.91 -8.62
N PRO A 307 9.09 14.92 -8.16
CA PRO A 307 7.80 14.72 -7.50
C PRO A 307 6.71 14.24 -8.46
N LYS A 308 6.82 14.51 -9.77
CA LYS A 308 5.80 14.18 -10.78
C LYS A 308 6.44 13.98 -12.16
N SER A 309 5.82 13.14 -13.00
CA SER A 309 6.19 12.97 -14.40
C SER A 309 5.68 14.15 -15.26
N GLY A 310 6.39 14.49 -16.33
CA GLY A 310 6.00 15.52 -17.30
C GLY A 310 7.19 16.13 -18.03
N ASP A 311 6.91 17.06 -18.94
CA ASP A 311 7.92 17.75 -19.75
C ASP A 311 8.73 18.78 -18.93
N GLU A 312 8.12 19.37 -17.90
CA GLU A 312 8.73 20.33 -16.97
C GLU A 312 8.84 19.70 -15.58
N MET A 313 9.71 18.70 -15.43
CA MET A 313 9.97 18.09 -14.13
C MET A 313 10.81 18.99 -13.25
N SER A 314 10.28 19.39 -12.10
CA SER A 314 11.10 19.98 -11.04
C SER A 314 11.88 18.86 -10.33
N LEU A 315 13.15 19.13 -10.01
CA LEU A 315 13.96 18.23 -9.19
C LEU A 315 13.97 18.73 -7.75
N GLN A 316 13.96 17.80 -6.81
CA GLN A 316 14.01 18.09 -5.38
C GLN A 316 14.89 17.07 -4.65
N ALA A 317 15.39 17.44 -3.47
CA ALA A 317 16.07 16.51 -2.58
C ALA A 317 15.07 15.59 -1.88
N ALA A 318 15.47 14.33 -1.69
CA ALA A 318 14.74 13.34 -0.90
C ALA A 318 15.66 12.73 0.13
N LYS A 319 15.34 12.91 1.43
CA LYS A 319 16.09 12.32 2.54
C LYS A 319 16.10 10.80 2.42
N GLN A 320 17.27 10.20 2.67
CA GLN A 320 17.45 8.76 2.78
C GLN A 320 17.69 8.40 4.23
N TYR A 321 17.34 7.17 4.62
CA TYR A 321 17.33 6.76 6.03
C TYR A 321 18.10 5.45 6.23
N ARG A 322 18.67 5.30 7.42
CA ARG A 322 19.26 4.04 7.89
C ARG A 322 18.86 3.75 9.32
N VAL A 323 18.88 2.50 9.69
CA VAL A 323 18.85 2.07 11.08
C VAL A 323 20.30 2.04 11.59
N SER A 324 20.65 2.86 12.56
CA SER A 324 21.99 2.93 13.14
C SER A 324 22.14 2.02 14.37
N HIS A 325 21.03 1.68 15.02
CA HIS A 325 20.98 0.73 16.14
C HIS A 325 19.68 -0.08 16.06
N LEU A 326 19.79 -1.40 16.29
CA LEU A 326 18.64 -2.32 16.35
C LEU A 326 18.94 -3.40 17.39
N VAL A 327 18.09 -3.52 18.39
CA VAL A 327 18.21 -4.51 19.46
C VAL A 327 16.85 -5.12 19.77
N GLN A 328 16.83 -6.42 19.98
CA GLN A 328 15.66 -7.10 20.54
C GLN A 328 15.69 -6.93 22.06
N VAL A 329 14.56 -6.50 22.62
CA VAL A 329 14.35 -6.34 24.06
C VAL A 329 13.22 -7.28 24.51
N GLU A 330 13.27 -7.65 25.78
CA GLU A 330 12.27 -8.55 26.38
C GLU A 330 10.91 -7.86 26.55
#